data_17e8def8fc93b52fc3ed015b6cb962fd
#
_entry.id   17e8def8fc93b52fc3ed015b6cb962fd
#
_cell.length_a   1.000
_cell.length_b   1.000
_cell.length_c   1.000
_cell.angle_alpha   90.00
_cell.angle_beta   90.00
_cell.angle_gamma   90.00
#
_symmetry.space_group_name_H-M   'P 1'
#
loop_
_entity.id
_entity.type
_entity.pdbx_description
1 polymer ?
#
loop_
_entity_poly.entity_id
_entity_poly.type
_entity_poly.pdbx_seq_one_letter_code
_entity_poly.pdbx_strand_id
1 'polypeptide(L)'
;LCRNFPDIAITQFVKVTTQVCMTINIQNVYYLEELCNWVSSYAFDDHYFNMLHDPKHMCIDGLTPVAKRIVVDKLLNGKFMPKHKAEIMRIVKFIENGAGTNGEEFVFKMQQTDRYRKESFLDTHNEIAVAMGY
;
A
#
# COMPACT_ATOMS: atom_id res chain seq x y z
N LEU A 1 9.98 44.27 18.44
CA LEU A 1 9.40 44.01 19.76
C LEU A 1 9.32 42.49 19.96
N CYS A 2 10.43 41.92 20.46
CA CYS A 2 10.42 40.55 20.99
C CYS A 2 9.57 40.59 22.27
N ARG A 3 8.29 40.29 22.17
CA ARG A 3 7.53 39.93 23.34
C ARG A 3 8.05 38.59 23.83
N ASN A 4 8.67 38.56 25.00
CA ASN A 4 8.95 37.35 25.74
C ASN A 4 7.60 36.63 25.94
N PHE A 5 7.33 35.62 25.16
CA PHE A 5 6.31 34.66 25.51
C PHE A 5 6.78 33.96 26.78
N PRO A 6 5.99 33.95 27.85
CA PRO A 6 6.40 33.29 29.08
C PRO A 6 6.72 31.83 28.79
N ASP A 7 7.80 31.33 29.40
CA ASP A 7 8.28 29.93 29.27
C ASP A 7 7.20 28.86 29.51
N ILE A 8 6.09 29.22 30.14
CA ILE A 8 4.92 28.38 30.39
C ILE A 8 4.23 27.93 29.06
N ALA A 9 4.34 28.70 27.98
CA ALA A 9 3.75 28.33 26.70
C ALA A 9 4.51 27.15 26.02
N ILE A 10 5.77 26.95 26.35
CA ILE A 10 6.62 25.90 25.75
C ILE A 10 6.36 24.54 26.43
N THR A 11 5.92 24.52 27.68
CA THR A 11 5.66 23.28 28.44
C THR A 11 4.27 22.68 28.15
N GLN A 12 3.42 23.35 27.41
CA GLN A 12 2.08 22.90 27.06
C GLN A 12 1.96 22.41 25.60
N PHE A 13 3.06 22.09 24.93
CA PHE A 13 2.99 21.42 23.65
C PHE A 13 2.38 20.04 23.84
N VAL A 14 1.15 19.89 23.36
CA VAL A 14 0.53 18.56 23.19
C VAL A 14 1.47 17.74 22.32
N LYS A 15 1.94 16.61 22.82
CA LYS A 15 2.72 15.68 22.01
C LYS A 15 1.87 15.19 20.85
N VAL A 16 2.16 15.69 19.65
CA VAL A 16 1.48 15.24 18.43
C VAL A 16 2.14 13.92 18.00
N THR A 17 1.34 12.87 17.91
CA THR A 17 1.76 11.59 17.33
C THR A 17 1.37 11.56 15.85
N THR A 18 2.31 11.28 14.99
CA THR A 18 2.10 11.17 13.54
C THR A 18 2.09 9.72 13.11
N GLN A 19 1.05 9.32 12.36
CA GLN A 19 0.90 7.95 11.86
C GLN A 19 0.61 7.96 10.37
N VAL A 20 1.17 6.99 9.66
CA VAL A 20 0.86 6.74 8.24
C VAL A 20 0.01 5.50 8.12
N CYS A 21 -1.18 5.64 7.56
CA CYS A 21 -2.05 4.52 7.20
C CYS A 21 -1.81 4.15 5.73
N MET A 22 -1.20 3.00 5.49
CA MET A 22 -0.98 2.49 4.14
C MET A 22 -2.17 1.66 3.70
N THR A 23 -2.99 2.19 2.80
CA THR A 23 -4.13 1.46 2.25
C THR A 23 -3.67 0.50 1.16
N ILE A 24 -3.75 -0.79 1.45
CA ILE A 24 -3.28 -1.86 0.58
C ILE A 24 -4.33 -2.17 -0.49
N ASN A 25 -3.90 -2.13 -1.74
CA ASN A 25 -4.72 -2.40 -2.92
C ASN A 25 -3.87 -3.09 -4.02
N ILE A 26 -4.49 -3.43 -5.15
CA ILE A 26 -3.80 -4.13 -6.26
C ILE A 26 -2.58 -3.36 -6.77
N GLN A 27 -2.61 -2.03 -6.80
CA GLN A 27 -1.52 -1.23 -7.35
C GLN A 27 -0.25 -1.27 -6.49
N ASN A 28 -0.38 -1.39 -5.17
CA ASN A 28 0.75 -1.25 -4.26
C ASN A 28 1.17 -2.51 -3.50
N VAL A 29 0.33 -3.55 -3.47
CA VAL A 29 0.61 -4.74 -2.66
C VAL A 29 1.90 -5.45 -3.07
N TYR A 30 2.24 -5.46 -4.35
CA TYR A 30 3.51 -6.04 -4.84
C TYR A 30 4.73 -5.26 -4.36
N TYR A 31 4.59 -3.95 -4.17
CA TYR A 31 5.67 -3.02 -3.78
C TYR A 31 5.63 -2.66 -2.30
N LEU A 32 5.02 -3.51 -1.48
CA LEU A 32 4.78 -3.20 -0.07
C LEU A 32 6.08 -3.09 0.75
N GLU A 33 7.11 -3.88 0.42
CA GLU A 33 8.43 -3.78 1.05
C GLU A 33 9.06 -2.40 0.76
N GLU A 34 9.06 -1.99 -0.48
CA GLU A 34 9.59 -0.69 -0.92
C GLU A 34 8.81 0.47 -0.28
N LEU A 35 7.50 0.34 -0.19
CA LEU A 35 6.64 1.33 0.48
C LEU A 35 6.95 1.43 1.98
N CYS A 36 7.12 0.30 2.66
CA CYS A 36 7.51 0.26 4.07
C CYS A 36 8.87 0.92 4.30
N ASN A 37 9.85 0.63 3.45
CA ASN A 37 11.18 1.22 3.53
C ASN A 37 11.13 2.73 3.30
N TRP A 38 10.34 3.17 2.33
CA TRP A 38 10.15 4.60 2.04
C TRP A 38 9.50 5.32 3.23
N VAL A 39 8.41 4.81 3.78
CA VAL A 39 7.75 5.39 4.96
C VAL A 39 8.70 5.43 6.16
N SER A 40 9.48 4.36 6.38
CA SER A 40 10.43 4.26 7.49
C SER A 40 11.62 5.24 7.37
N SER A 41 11.87 5.78 6.18
CA SER A 41 12.89 6.81 5.97
C SER A 41 12.48 8.20 6.49
N TYR A 42 11.21 8.39 6.82
CA TYR A 42 10.67 9.63 7.39
C TYR A 42 10.47 9.51 8.90
N ALA A 43 10.42 10.65 9.56
CA ALA A 43 10.27 10.75 11.01
C ALA A 43 8.81 10.64 11.48
N PHE A 44 8.07 9.67 10.96
CA PHE A 44 6.75 9.33 11.50
C PHE A 44 6.89 8.46 12.74
N ASP A 45 5.99 8.65 13.71
CA ASP A 45 6.03 7.88 14.96
C ASP A 45 5.62 6.42 14.72
N ASP A 46 4.69 6.18 13.81
CA ASP A 46 4.23 4.83 13.47
C ASP A 46 3.61 4.76 12.07
N HIS A 47 3.46 3.54 11.57
CA HIS A 47 2.70 3.25 10.36
C HIS A 47 2.02 1.88 10.47
N TYR A 48 0.88 1.73 9.82
CA TYR A 48 0.07 0.52 9.83
C TYR A 48 -0.61 0.29 8.48
N PHE A 49 -1.08 -0.95 8.28
CA PHE A 49 -1.75 -1.34 7.05
C PHE A 49 -3.26 -1.35 7.22
N ASN A 50 -3.96 -0.88 6.21
CA ASN A 50 -5.39 -1.00 6.05
C ASN A 50 -5.69 -1.65 4.71
N MET A 51 -6.50 -2.71 4.67
CA MET A 51 -6.89 -3.34 3.42
C MET A 51 -8.06 -2.60 2.79
N LEU A 52 -7.95 -2.33 1.49
CA LEU A 52 -9.04 -1.74 0.72
C LEU A 52 -10.18 -2.75 0.54
N HIS A 53 -11.40 -2.33 0.82
CA HIS A 53 -12.61 -3.16 0.65
C HIS A 53 -13.54 -2.66 -0.45
N ASP A 54 -13.35 -1.44 -0.90
CA ASP A 54 -14.08 -0.79 -2.00
C ASP A 54 -13.24 0.31 -2.63
N PRO A 55 -13.24 0.48 -3.96
CA PRO A 55 -14.01 -0.28 -4.98
C PRO A 55 -13.44 -1.69 -5.22
N LYS A 56 -14.31 -2.63 -5.54
CA LYS A 56 -13.96 -4.05 -5.67
C LYS A 56 -12.86 -4.35 -6.69
N HIS A 57 -12.81 -3.64 -7.79
CA HIS A 57 -11.78 -3.83 -8.82
C HIS A 57 -10.36 -3.47 -8.35
N MET A 58 -10.22 -2.77 -7.21
CA MET A 58 -8.94 -2.41 -6.60
C MET A 58 -8.55 -3.31 -5.43
N CYS A 59 -9.47 -4.18 -4.96
CA CYS A 59 -9.24 -5.03 -3.80
C CYS A 59 -8.31 -6.21 -4.12
N ILE A 60 -7.40 -6.52 -3.22
CA ILE A 60 -6.38 -7.56 -3.41
C ILE A 60 -6.93 -8.99 -3.45
N ASP A 61 -8.14 -9.23 -2.99
CA ASP A 61 -8.84 -10.51 -3.15
C ASP A 61 -9.22 -10.81 -4.60
N GLY A 62 -9.22 -9.78 -5.45
CA GLY A 62 -9.47 -9.86 -6.89
C GLY A 62 -8.24 -10.05 -7.77
N LEU A 63 -7.06 -10.30 -7.22
CA LEU A 63 -5.85 -10.58 -7.98
C LEU A 63 -6.03 -11.81 -8.88
N THR A 64 -5.52 -11.74 -10.12
CA THR A 64 -5.47 -12.90 -11.01
C THR A 64 -4.61 -14.02 -10.41
N PRO A 65 -4.74 -15.30 -10.85
CA PRO A 65 -3.91 -16.37 -10.34
C PRO A 65 -2.40 -16.13 -10.50
N VAL A 66 -1.98 -15.48 -11.60
CA VAL A 66 -0.59 -15.10 -11.84
C VAL A 66 -0.16 -14.03 -10.86
N ALA A 67 -0.96 -12.98 -10.70
CA ALA A 67 -0.68 -11.89 -9.77
C ALA A 67 -0.63 -12.38 -8.31
N LYS A 68 -1.55 -13.24 -7.88
CA LYS A 68 -1.51 -13.87 -6.55
C LYS A 68 -0.17 -14.53 -6.28
N ARG A 69 0.29 -15.36 -7.22
CA ARG A 69 1.54 -16.11 -7.06
C ARG A 69 2.73 -15.18 -6.87
N ILE A 70 2.91 -14.17 -7.74
CA ILE A 70 4.07 -13.28 -7.67
C ILE A 70 4.01 -12.38 -6.44
N VAL A 71 2.81 -11.92 -6.04
CA VAL A 71 2.62 -11.08 -4.85
C VAL A 71 2.90 -11.88 -3.58
N VAL A 72 2.32 -13.06 -3.44
CA VAL A 72 2.53 -13.93 -2.27
C VAL A 72 4.01 -14.29 -2.14
N ASP A 73 4.65 -14.69 -3.24
CA ASP A 73 6.08 -15.01 -3.25
C ASP A 73 6.93 -13.81 -2.81
N LYS A 74 6.67 -12.64 -3.34
CA LYS A 74 7.38 -11.41 -2.97
C LYS A 74 7.16 -11.03 -1.50
N LEU A 75 5.94 -11.13 -0.99
CA LEU A 75 5.64 -10.83 0.42
C LEU A 75 6.30 -11.82 1.38
N LEU A 76 6.31 -13.11 1.07
CA LEU A 76 6.93 -14.14 1.91
C LEU A 76 8.46 -14.05 1.93
N ASN A 77 9.09 -13.61 0.84
CA ASN A 77 10.54 -13.42 0.74
C ASN A 77 11.00 -12.00 1.09
N GLY A 78 10.08 -11.07 1.32
CA GLY A 78 10.36 -9.67 1.64
C GLY A 78 11.00 -9.50 3.01
N LYS A 79 11.78 -8.44 3.16
CA LYS A 79 12.40 -8.04 4.43
C LYS A 79 11.54 -7.02 5.13
N PHE A 80 10.68 -7.49 6.01
CA PHE A 80 9.83 -6.64 6.82
C PHE A 80 10.30 -6.58 8.27
N MET A 81 10.02 -5.44 8.92
CA MET A 81 10.28 -5.30 10.36
C MET A 81 9.48 -6.35 11.14
N PRO A 82 10.00 -6.87 12.28
CA PRO A 82 9.30 -7.91 13.08
C PRO A 82 7.87 -7.54 13.44
N LYS A 83 7.59 -6.26 13.70
CA LYS A 83 6.24 -5.77 14.02
C LYS A 83 5.22 -5.95 12.88
N HIS A 84 5.67 -6.05 11.63
CA HIS A 84 4.80 -6.19 10.47
C HIS A 84 4.58 -7.62 10.02
N LYS A 85 5.38 -8.57 10.51
CA LYS A 85 5.32 -9.96 10.03
C LYS A 85 3.92 -10.59 10.17
N ALA A 86 3.24 -10.37 11.28
CA ALA A 86 1.89 -10.90 11.49
C ALA A 86 0.88 -10.28 10.50
N GLU A 87 1.00 -9.00 10.21
CA GLU A 87 0.13 -8.31 9.24
C GLU A 87 0.40 -8.77 7.81
N ILE A 88 1.67 -8.95 7.42
CA ILE A 88 2.04 -9.51 6.12
C ILE A 88 1.44 -10.90 5.94
N MET A 89 1.53 -11.78 6.93
CA MET A 89 0.93 -13.10 6.89
C MET A 89 -0.60 -13.03 6.76
N ARG A 90 -1.24 -12.08 7.41
CA ARG A 90 -2.68 -11.84 7.27
C ARG A 90 -3.06 -11.39 5.86
N ILE A 91 -2.26 -10.50 5.25
CA ILE A 91 -2.43 -10.06 3.86
C ILE A 91 -2.29 -11.24 2.90
N VAL A 92 -1.24 -12.05 3.04
CA VAL A 92 -1.01 -13.26 2.24
C VAL A 92 -2.22 -14.20 2.33
N LYS A 93 -2.70 -14.49 3.52
CA LYS A 93 -3.85 -15.35 3.73
C LYS A 93 -5.13 -14.80 3.10
N PHE A 94 -5.33 -13.50 3.17
CA PHE A 94 -6.45 -12.82 2.51
C PHE A 94 -6.38 -12.95 0.99
N ILE A 95 -5.20 -12.78 0.38
CA ILE A 95 -4.98 -12.95 -1.05
C ILE A 95 -5.25 -14.40 -1.47
N GLU A 96 -4.73 -15.38 -0.75
CA GLU A 96 -4.89 -16.81 -1.06
C GLU A 96 -6.36 -17.25 -1.02
N ASN A 97 -7.14 -16.69 -0.12
CA ASN A 97 -8.57 -16.99 0.02
C ASN A 97 -9.47 -16.20 -0.96
N GLY A 98 -8.93 -15.23 -1.68
CA GLY A 98 -9.69 -14.40 -2.61
C GLY A 98 -10.14 -15.16 -3.87
N ALA A 99 -11.27 -14.75 -4.45
CA ALA A 99 -11.86 -15.38 -5.63
C ALA A 99 -11.10 -15.12 -6.95
N GLY A 100 -10.31 -14.05 -7.02
CA GLY A 100 -9.50 -13.73 -8.20
C GLY A 100 -10.29 -13.34 -9.46
N THR A 101 -11.41 -12.61 -9.30
CA THR A 101 -12.36 -12.35 -10.40
C THR A 101 -12.31 -10.93 -10.98
N ASN A 102 -11.52 -10.03 -10.43
CA ASN A 102 -11.59 -8.59 -10.77
C ASN A 102 -10.54 -8.12 -11.80
N GLY A 103 -9.74 -9.05 -12.37
CA GLY A 103 -8.61 -8.69 -13.25
C GLY A 103 -9.02 -7.87 -14.48
N GLU A 104 -10.05 -8.28 -15.19
CA GLU A 104 -10.52 -7.57 -16.40
C GLU A 104 -11.04 -6.17 -16.06
N GLU A 105 -11.84 -6.03 -15.01
CA GLU A 105 -12.34 -4.75 -14.57
C GLU A 105 -11.22 -3.83 -14.10
N PHE A 106 -10.24 -4.36 -13.36
CA PHE A 106 -9.06 -3.63 -12.96
C PHE A 106 -8.32 -3.06 -14.16
N VAL A 107 -7.98 -3.89 -15.14
CA VAL A 107 -7.26 -3.48 -16.36
C VAL A 107 -8.03 -2.40 -17.11
N PHE A 108 -9.34 -2.60 -17.31
CA PHE A 108 -10.19 -1.63 -17.99
C PHE A 108 -10.17 -0.26 -17.30
N LYS A 109 -10.37 -0.24 -15.98
CA LYS A 109 -10.37 0.99 -15.17
C LYS A 109 -9.02 1.67 -15.16
N MET A 110 -7.93 0.91 -15.04
CA MET A 110 -6.59 1.45 -15.08
C MET A 110 -6.26 2.08 -16.43
N GLN A 111 -6.61 1.43 -17.53
CA GLN A 111 -6.41 1.98 -18.87
C GLN A 111 -7.21 3.26 -19.11
N GLN A 112 -8.43 3.36 -18.56
CA GLN A 112 -9.18 4.61 -18.58
C GLN A 112 -8.47 5.72 -17.79
N THR A 113 -7.96 5.40 -16.61
CA THR A 113 -7.23 6.34 -15.76
C THR A 113 -5.94 6.83 -16.43
N ASP A 114 -5.17 5.92 -17.02
CA ASP A 114 -3.95 6.22 -17.76
C ASP A 114 -4.21 7.22 -18.90
N ARG A 115 -5.25 6.96 -19.68
CA ARG A 115 -5.64 7.87 -20.77
C ARG A 115 -6.03 9.26 -20.28
N TYR A 116 -6.79 9.31 -19.19
CA TYR A 116 -7.22 10.58 -18.59
C TYR A 116 -6.05 11.37 -18.03
N ARG A 117 -5.14 10.71 -17.30
CA ARG A 117 -3.98 11.32 -16.65
C ARG A 117 -2.76 11.48 -17.56
N LYS A 118 -2.77 10.88 -18.74
CA LYS A 118 -1.62 10.76 -19.64
C LYS A 118 -0.42 10.09 -18.95
N GLU A 119 -0.70 9.05 -18.20
CA GLU A 119 0.26 8.21 -17.49
C GLU A 119 0.23 6.79 -18.04
N SER A 120 1.16 5.95 -17.61
CA SER A 120 1.20 4.51 -17.94
C SER A 120 1.45 3.70 -16.68
N PHE A 121 0.44 3.00 -16.22
CA PHE A 121 0.58 2.05 -15.12
C PHE A 121 1.53 0.90 -15.49
N LEU A 122 1.49 0.46 -16.74
CA LEU A 122 2.41 -0.56 -17.25
C LEU A 122 3.88 -0.14 -17.12
N ASP A 123 4.20 1.12 -17.40
CA ASP A 123 5.59 1.61 -17.35
C ASP A 123 6.09 1.79 -15.92
N THR A 124 5.21 2.12 -15.00
CA THR A 124 5.56 2.39 -13.60
C THR A 124 5.47 1.18 -12.68
N HIS A 125 4.60 0.20 -13.01
CA HIS A 125 4.27 -0.96 -12.19
C HIS A 125 4.24 -2.23 -13.02
N ASN A 126 5.26 -2.43 -13.85
CA ASN A 126 5.30 -3.45 -14.89
C ASN A 126 4.93 -4.86 -14.39
N GLU A 127 5.52 -5.30 -13.30
CA GLU A 127 5.35 -6.68 -12.81
C GLU A 127 3.89 -6.98 -12.48
N ILE A 128 3.26 -6.11 -11.71
CA ILE A 128 1.85 -6.32 -11.32
C ILE A 128 0.89 -6.04 -12.48
N ALA A 129 1.20 -5.05 -13.31
CA ALA A 129 0.39 -4.73 -14.49
C ALA A 129 0.29 -5.94 -15.43
N VAL A 130 1.43 -6.50 -15.82
CA VAL A 130 1.49 -7.69 -16.69
C VAL A 130 0.81 -8.89 -16.04
N ALA A 131 1.04 -9.11 -14.75
CA ALA A 131 0.43 -10.22 -14.01
C ALA A 131 -1.10 -10.08 -13.89
N MET A 132 -1.62 -8.87 -13.90
CA MET A 132 -3.07 -8.59 -13.93
C MET A 132 -3.69 -8.69 -15.32
N GLY A 133 -2.88 -8.83 -16.38
CA GLY A 133 -3.34 -8.94 -17.77
C GLY A 133 -3.37 -7.63 -18.55
N TYR A 134 -2.58 -6.66 -18.15
CA TYR A 134 -2.47 -5.35 -18.79
C TYR A 134 -1.86 -5.44 -20.19
#